data_969036e92203ad6e64fb7f17c56b2724
#
_entry.id   969036e92203ad6e64fb7f17c56b2724
#
_cell.length_a   1.000
_cell.length_b   1.000
_cell.length_c   1.000
_cell.angle_alpha   90.00
_cell.angle_beta   90.00
_cell.angle_gamma   90.00
#
_symmetry.space_group_name_H-M   'P 1'
#
loop_
_entity.id
_entity.type
_entity.pdbx_description
1 polymer ?
#
loop_
_entity_poly.entity_id
_entity_poly.type
_entity_poly.pdbx_seq_one_letter_code
_entity_poly.pdbx_strand_id
1 'polypeptide(L)'
;AEFPEIVIYLHENSGAVLNEKLINHQLDMAVIYEHSPVAGVSSQALLKEDLFLVGTQDCPGQSVDVNAIAQMNLFLPSDYSAIRLRVDEAFSLRRLTAKVIGEIESIATLTAAIASGMGVAVLPESAARSLCGAVNGWMSRITTPSMSLSLSLNLPARANLSPQAQAVKELLMSVISSPVMEKRQWQLVS
;
A
#
# COMPACT_ATOMS: atom_id res chain seq x y z
N ALA A 1 5.35 6.57 -27.54
CA ALA A 1 4.48 7.08 -26.47
C ALA A 1 3.11 7.40 -27.06
N GLU A 2 2.03 7.07 -26.36
CA GLU A 2 0.65 7.30 -26.83
C GLU A 2 0.30 8.80 -26.79
N PHE A 3 0.87 9.53 -25.84
CA PHE A 3 0.68 10.97 -25.63
C PHE A 3 2.03 11.66 -25.45
N PRO A 4 2.78 11.95 -26.54
CA PRO A 4 4.14 12.49 -26.42
C PRO A 4 4.21 13.92 -25.90
N GLU A 5 3.12 14.68 -25.97
CA GLU A 5 3.03 16.07 -25.53
C GLU A 5 2.66 16.22 -24.04
N ILE A 6 2.32 15.11 -23.35
CA ILE A 6 1.95 15.16 -21.94
C ILE A 6 3.20 15.01 -21.07
N VAL A 7 3.47 16.02 -20.24
CA VAL A 7 4.50 15.96 -19.20
C VAL A 7 3.85 15.53 -17.88
N ILE A 8 4.36 14.46 -17.29
CA ILE A 8 3.86 13.92 -16.02
C ILE A 8 4.80 14.33 -14.88
N TYR A 9 4.25 14.92 -13.83
CA TYR A 9 4.93 15.17 -12.57
C TYR A 9 4.48 14.13 -11.55
N LEU A 10 5.38 13.22 -11.17
CA LEU A 10 5.10 12.15 -10.22
C LEU A 10 5.57 12.52 -8.81
N HIS A 11 4.67 12.41 -7.84
CA HIS A 11 4.95 12.62 -6.42
C HIS A 11 4.73 11.32 -5.65
N GLU A 12 5.74 10.87 -4.90
CA GLU A 12 5.61 9.79 -3.93
C GLU A 12 5.56 10.38 -2.52
N ASN A 13 4.51 10.04 -1.77
CA ASN A 13 4.36 10.47 -0.38
C ASN A 13 3.32 9.58 0.34
N SER A 14 3.12 9.81 1.66
CA SER A 14 2.05 9.16 2.41
C SER A 14 0.66 9.53 1.86
N GLY A 15 -0.32 8.62 2.01
CA GLY A 15 -1.69 8.85 1.55
C GLY A 15 -2.32 10.12 2.15
N ALA A 16 -1.99 10.46 3.40
CA ALA A 16 -2.47 11.68 4.05
C ALA A 16 -1.99 12.94 3.32
N VAL A 17 -0.68 13.01 3.02
CA VAL A 17 -0.09 14.15 2.29
C VAL A 17 -0.62 14.23 0.86
N LEU A 18 -0.79 13.10 0.18
CA LEU A 18 -1.35 13.08 -1.18
C LEU A 18 -2.81 13.55 -1.19
N ASN A 19 -3.63 13.13 -0.23
CA ASN A 19 -5.01 13.61 -0.08
C ASN A 19 -5.08 15.11 0.21
N GLU A 20 -4.22 15.63 1.08
CA GLU A 20 -4.11 17.08 1.33
C GLU A 20 -3.79 17.83 0.04
N LYS A 21 -2.82 17.34 -0.76
CA LYS A 21 -2.47 17.95 -2.05
C LYS A 21 -3.62 17.89 -3.06
N LEU A 22 -4.41 16.81 -3.08
CA LEU A 22 -5.63 16.74 -3.91
C LEU A 22 -6.66 17.78 -3.50
N ILE A 23 -6.96 17.90 -2.20
CA ILE A 23 -7.92 18.88 -1.66
C ILE A 23 -7.49 20.31 -2.01
N ASN A 24 -6.19 20.59 -1.95
CA ASN A 24 -5.60 21.89 -2.27
C ASN A 24 -5.35 22.11 -3.77
N HIS A 25 -5.84 21.20 -4.64
CA HIS A 25 -5.66 21.26 -6.11
C HIS A 25 -4.19 21.34 -6.57
N GLN A 26 -3.27 20.75 -5.79
CA GLN A 26 -1.84 20.63 -6.12
C GLN A 26 -1.51 19.33 -6.88
N LEU A 27 -2.46 18.41 -6.95
CA LEU A 27 -2.42 17.19 -7.75
C LEU A 27 -3.74 17.03 -8.50
N ASP A 28 -3.67 16.51 -9.71
CA ASP A 28 -4.84 16.15 -10.51
C ASP A 28 -5.47 14.84 -10.02
N MET A 29 -4.62 13.87 -9.65
CA MET A 29 -5.03 12.56 -9.19
C MET A 29 -3.95 11.92 -8.31
N ALA A 30 -4.35 10.93 -7.49
CA ALA A 30 -3.43 10.12 -6.71
C ALA A 30 -3.91 8.67 -6.64
N VAL A 31 -2.97 7.73 -6.55
CA VAL A 31 -3.26 6.31 -6.30
C VAL A 31 -2.81 6.00 -4.88
N ILE A 32 -3.75 5.63 -4.01
CA ILE A 32 -3.55 5.59 -2.56
C ILE A 32 -4.19 4.32 -1.99
N TYR A 33 -3.51 3.67 -1.04
CA TYR A 33 -4.17 2.68 -0.18
C TYR A 33 -5.06 3.39 0.82
N GLU A 34 -6.34 3.02 0.82
CA GLU A 34 -7.34 3.64 1.69
C GLU A 34 -7.71 2.75 2.87
N HIS A 35 -7.90 3.39 4.01
CA HIS A 35 -8.53 2.79 5.19
C HIS A 35 -9.95 3.31 5.38
N SER A 36 -10.19 4.59 5.10
CA SER A 36 -11.49 5.25 5.24
C SER A 36 -11.64 6.41 4.24
N PRO A 37 -12.88 6.76 3.85
CA PRO A 37 -13.15 7.91 2.99
C PRO A 37 -12.61 9.23 3.57
N VAL A 38 -12.12 10.11 2.68
CA VAL A 38 -11.60 11.43 3.04
C VAL A 38 -12.52 12.51 2.48
N ALA A 39 -12.93 13.46 3.34
CA ALA A 39 -13.78 14.58 2.91
C ALA A 39 -13.05 15.45 1.87
N GLY A 40 -13.75 15.82 0.80
CA GLY A 40 -13.17 16.61 -0.30
C GLY A 40 -12.44 15.79 -1.36
N VAL A 41 -12.40 14.48 -1.22
CA VAL A 41 -11.82 13.53 -2.19
C VAL A 41 -12.91 12.60 -2.72
N SER A 42 -12.90 12.35 -4.01
CA SER A 42 -13.69 11.32 -4.67
C SER A 42 -12.78 10.13 -4.97
N SER A 43 -13.13 8.97 -4.43
CA SER A 43 -12.32 7.75 -4.53
C SER A 43 -13.02 6.71 -5.40
N GLN A 44 -12.26 6.11 -6.31
CA GLN A 44 -12.66 4.96 -7.10
C GLN A 44 -11.75 3.78 -6.76
N ALA A 45 -12.31 2.73 -6.17
CA ALA A 45 -11.54 1.52 -5.89
C ALA A 45 -11.05 0.88 -7.19
N LEU A 46 -9.78 0.50 -7.21
CA LEU A 46 -9.10 -0.11 -8.36
C LEU A 46 -8.90 -1.61 -8.15
N LEU A 47 -8.26 -1.96 -7.04
CA LEU A 47 -7.96 -3.33 -6.68
C LEU A 47 -7.84 -3.47 -5.17
N LYS A 48 -7.87 -4.71 -4.70
CA LYS A 48 -7.67 -5.08 -3.31
C LYS A 48 -6.43 -5.95 -3.20
N GLU A 49 -5.53 -5.61 -2.28
CA GLU A 49 -4.35 -6.39 -1.98
C GLU A 49 -4.38 -6.94 -0.56
N ASP A 50 -3.98 -8.19 -0.41
CA ASP A 50 -3.75 -8.78 0.91
C ASP A 50 -2.44 -8.24 1.50
N LEU A 51 -2.39 -8.16 2.83
CA LEU A 51 -1.18 -7.82 3.54
C LEU A 51 -0.36 -9.07 3.87
N PHE A 52 0.94 -8.94 3.70
CA PHE A 52 1.93 -9.98 3.97
C PHE A 52 2.93 -9.49 5.01
N LEU A 53 3.35 -10.42 5.85
CA LEU A 53 4.53 -10.23 6.69
C LEU A 53 5.76 -10.55 5.86
N VAL A 54 6.80 -9.71 5.94
CA VAL A 54 8.06 -9.89 5.21
C VAL A 54 9.26 -9.85 6.14
N GLY A 55 10.28 -10.63 5.83
CA GLY A 55 11.52 -10.71 6.59
C GLY A 55 12.61 -11.48 5.85
N THR A 56 13.78 -11.61 6.50
CA THR A 56 14.92 -12.39 5.97
C THR A 56 15.33 -13.54 6.89
N GLN A 57 14.96 -13.48 8.17
CA GLN A 57 15.28 -14.51 9.17
C GLN A 57 13.98 -15.15 9.68
N ASP A 58 14.07 -16.37 10.23
CA ASP A 58 13.01 -17.05 10.97
C ASP A 58 11.64 -17.04 10.25
N CYS A 59 11.62 -17.55 9.00
CA CYS A 59 10.40 -17.62 8.21
C CYS A 59 9.30 -18.43 8.94
N PRO A 60 8.13 -17.84 9.24
CA PRO A 60 7.05 -18.54 9.93
C PRO A 60 6.29 -19.54 9.04
N GLY A 61 6.66 -19.64 7.75
CA GLY A 61 6.00 -20.49 6.75
C GLY A 61 5.21 -19.67 5.72
N GLN A 62 4.30 -20.33 4.99
CA GLN A 62 3.50 -19.70 3.93
C GLN A 62 2.44 -18.74 4.49
N SER A 63 2.01 -18.94 5.74
CA SER A 63 1.02 -18.11 6.41
C SER A 63 1.38 -17.88 7.87
N VAL A 64 0.87 -16.78 8.42
CA VAL A 64 1.13 -16.37 9.81
C VAL A 64 -0.13 -15.74 10.40
N ASP A 65 -0.36 -15.92 11.70
CA ASP A 65 -1.40 -15.22 12.44
C ASP A 65 -0.84 -14.02 13.24
N VAL A 66 -1.71 -13.10 13.66
CA VAL A 66 -1.28 -11.90 14.40
C VAL A 66 -0.71 -12.20 15.78
N ASN A 67 -1.01 -13.36 16.42
CA ASN A 67 -0.42 -13.72 17.70
C ASN A 67 1.08 -14.00 17.54
N ALA A 68 1.45 -14.69 16.45
CA ALA A 68 2.85 -14.91 16.13
C ALA A 68 3.55 -13.59 15.78
N ILE A 69 2.91 -12.72 14.98
CA ILE A 69 3.44 -11.40 14.63
C ILE A 69 3.69 -10.54 15.87
N ALA A 70 2.83 -10.60 16.89
CA ALA A 70 2.98 -9.83 18.12
C ALA A 70 4.27 -10.11 18.89
N GLN A 71 4.91 -11.26 18.65
CA GLN A 71 6.18 -11.63 19.29
C GLN A 71 7.41 -11.15 18.50
N MET A 72 7.21 -10.62 17.29
CA MET A 72 8.29 -10.22 16.40
C MET A 72 8.60 -8.73 16.51
N ASN A 73 9.82 -8.35 16.21
CA ASN A 73 10.23 -6.96 16.10
C ASN A 73 9.64 -6.39 14.79
N LEU A 74 8.69 -5.46 14.90
CA LEU A 74 7.98 -4.88 13.75
C LEU A 74 8.52 -3.51 13.36
N PHE A 75 8.72 -3.33 12.08
CA PHE A 75 8.76 -2.01 11.43
C PHE A 75 7.38 -1.73 10.83
N LEU A 76 6.82 -0.59 11.14
CA LEU A 76 5.53 -0.13 10.61
C LEU A 76 5.69 1.30 10.08
N PRO A 77 4.83 1.75 9.18
CA PRO A 77 4.75 3.18 8.84
C PRO A 77 4.11 3.99 9.98
N SER A 78 4.04 5.30 9.82
CA SER A 78 3.41 6.22 10.77
C SER A 78 1.94 5.86 11.07
N ASP A 79 1.44 6.34 12.18
CA ASP A 79 0.14 6.01 12.76
C ASP A 79 -1.07 6.41 11.89
N TYR A 80 -0.89 7.34 10.95
CA TYR A 80 -1.91 7.75 9.98
C TYR A 80 -1.86 6.95 8.65
N SER A 81 -0.93 6.00 8.50
CA SER A 81 -0.87 5.14 7.32
C SER A 81 -1.99 4.11 7.31
N ALA A 82 -2.61 3.87 6.15
CA ALA A 82 -3.64 2.84 5.99
C ALA A 82 -3.14 1.45 6.41
N ILE A 83 -1.88 1.11 6.16
CA ILE A 83 -1.26 -0.15 6.59
C ILE A 83 -1.22 -0.20 8.12
N ARG A 84 -0.75 0.87 8.78
CA ARG A 84 -0.66 0.95 10.23
C ARG A 84 -2.03 0.85 10.88
N LEU A 85 -3.00 1.61 10.43
CA LEU A 85 -4.37 1.56 10.94
C LEU A 85 -4.97 0.16 10.82
N ARG A 86 -4.72 -0.54 9.70
CA ARG A 86 -5.21 -1.91 9.52
C ARG A 86 -4.55 -2.93 10.45
N VAL A 87 -3.24 -2.78 10.69
CA VAL A 87 -2.50 -3.61 11.65
C VAL A 87 -3.01 -3.35 13.06
N ASP A 88 -3.09 -2.09 13.49
CA ASP A 88 -3.53 -1.71 14.83
C ASP A 88 -4.97 -2.19 15.10
N GLU A 89 -5.88 -2.11 14.12
CA GLU A 89 -7.22 -2.68 14.21
C GLU A 89 -7.18 -4.20 14.47
N ALA A 90 -6.40 -4.94 13.68
CA ALA A 90 -6.30 -6.39 13.81
C ALA A 90 -5.71 -6.81 15.17
N PHE A 91 -4.72 -6.08 15.67
CA PHE A 91 -4.12 -6.31 16.98
C PHE A 91 -5.10 -5.97 18.11
N SER A 92 -5.81 -4.84 18.01
CA SER A 92 -6.82 -4.41 18.98
C SER A 92 -7.94 -5.43 19.13
N LEU A 93 -8.47 -5.96 18.04
CA LEU A 93 -9.51 -7.01 18.03
C LEU A 93 -9.07 -8.28 18.78
N ARG A 94 -7.78 -8.56 18.85
CA ARG A 94 -7.20 -9.71 19.55
C ARG A 94 -6.63 -9.34 20.93
N ARG A 95 -6.74 -8.07 21.36
CA ARG A 95 -6.15 -7.53 22.61
C ARG A 95 -4.64 -7.76 22.68
N LEU A 96 -3.97 -7.65 21.53
CA LEU A 96 -2.52 -7.77 21.39
C LEU A 96 -1.88 -6.39 21.32
N THR A 97 -0.60 -6.33 21.68
CA THR A 97 0.24 -5.13 21.49
C THR A 97 1.35 -5.48 20.52
N ALA A 98 1.48 -4.65 19.47
CA ALA A 98 2.57 -4.80 18.50
C ALA A 98 3.91 -4.36 19.12
N LYS A 99 4.95 -5.17 18.91
CA LYS A 99 6.32 -4.79 19.32
C LYS A 99 6.95 -3.95 18.23
N VAL A 100 6.54 -2.69 18.10
CA VAL A 100 7.08 -1.75 17.11
C VAL A 100 8.45 -1.27 17.58
N ILE A 101 9.49 -1.58 16.78
CA ILE A 101 10.87 -1.18 17.06
C ILE A 101 11.32 0.03 16.23
N GLY A 102 10.52 0.45 15.25
CA GLY A 102 10.77 1.65 14.45
C GLY A 102 9.62 1.97 13.51
N GLU A 103 9.46 3.25 13.21
CA GLU A 103 8.55 3.76 12.20
C GLU A 103 9.35 4.15 10.96
N ILE A 104 9.01 3.56 9.80
CA ILE A 104 9.76 3.74 8.55
C ILE A 104 8.78 3.96 7.39
N GLU A 105 8.82 5.15 6.79
CA GLU A 105 8.02 5.50 5.60
C GLU A 105 8.74 5.16 4.29
N SER A 106 10.07 5.30 4.28
CA SER A 106 10.86 5.06 3.08
C SER A 106 11.04 3.57 2.81
N ILE A 107 10.55 3.11 1.65
CA ILE A 107 10.73 1.71 1.24
C ILE A 107 12.21 1.33 1.11
N ALA A 108 13.08 2.25 0.71
CA ALA A 108 14.52 1.99 0.61
C ALA A 108 15.14 1.76 1.98
N THR A 109 14.78 2.60 2.98
CA THR A 109 15.24 2.43 4.37
C THR A 109 14.69 1.14 4.97
N LEU A 110 13.40 0.84 4.74
CA LEU A 110 12.77 -0.40 5.19
C LEU A 110 13.47 -1.63 4.59
N THR A 111 13.77 -1.59 3.29
CA THR A 111 14.50 -2.67 2.61
C THR A 111 15.85 -2.92 3.25
N ALA A 112 16.61 -1.86 3.58
CA ALA A 112 17.91 -1.99 4.27
C ALA A 112 17.77 -2.58 5.67
N ALA A 113 16.76 -2.16 6.45
CA ALA A 113 16.50 -2.68 7.79
C ALA A 113 16.13 -4.18 7.75
N ILE A 114 15.26 -4.59 6.83
CA ILE A 114 14.87 -5.99 6.64
C ILE A 114 16.07 -6.83 6.15
N ALA A 115 16.86 -6.33 5.20
CA ALA A 115 18.07 -7.00 4.72
C ALA A 115 19.08 -7.27 5.84
N SER A 116 19.15 -6.37 6.82
CA SER A 116 20.03 -6.51 7.99
C SER A 116 19.50 -7.49 9.05
N GLY A 117 18.31 -8.07 8.85
CA GLY A 117 17.70 -9.01 9.81
C GLY A 117 17.24 -8.36 11.12
N MET A 118 17.02 -7.03 11.15
CA MET A 118 16.65 -6.31 12.38
C MET A 118 15.22 -6.59 12.83
N GLY A 119 14.36 -7.03 11.91
CA GLY A 119 12.96 -7.30 12.21
C GLY A 119 12.16 -7.67 10.96
N VAL A 120 10.85 -7.55 11.05
CA VAL A 120 9.89 -7.84 9.99
C VAL A 120 8.99 -6.64 9.71
N ALA A 121 8.32 -6.62 8.57
CA ALA A 121 7.38 -5.56 8.21
C ALA A 121 6.09 -6.13 7.64
N VAL A 122 5.01 -5.35 7.68
CA VAL A 122 3.75 -5.66 7.03
C VAL A 122 3.60 -4.79 5.78
N LEU A 123 3.42 -5.42 4.62
CA LEU A 123 3.33 -4.76 3.32
C LEU A 123 2.19 -5.34 2.47
N PRO A 124 1.61 -4.54 1.55
CA PRO A 124 0.76 -5.07 0.48
C PRO A 124 1.55 -6.06 -0.39
N GLU A 125 0.84 -7.00 -1.00
CA GLU A 125 1.46 -8.11 -1.74
C GLU A 125 2.46 -7.65 -2.80
N SER A 126 2.14 -6.60 -3.56
CA SER A 126 3.02 -6.07 -4.61
C SER A 126 4.35 -5.55 -4.05
N ALA A 127 4.29 -4.78 -2.96
CA ALA A 127 5.47 -4.25 -2.28
C ALA A 127 6.27 -5.37 -1.57
N ALA A 128 5.58 -6.33 -0.96
CA ALA A 128 6.18 -7.50 -0.33
C ALA A 128 7.00 -8.32 -1.33
N ARG A 129 6.44 -8.62 -2.51
CA ARG A 129 7.15 -9.34 -3.59
C ARG A 129 8.39 -8.59 -4.06
N SER A 130 8.27 -7.27 -4.27
CA SER A 130 9.37 -6.43 -4.72
C SER A 130 10.51 -6.41 -3.69
N LEU A 131 10.18 -6.18 -2.41
CA LEU A 131 11.15 -6.16 -1.32
C LEU A 131 11.84 -7.52 -1.17
N CYS A 132 11.07 -8.62 -1.10
CA CYS A 132 11.64 -9.97 -0.95
C CYS A 132 12.57 -10.35 -2.11
N GLY A 133 12.22 -9.96 -3.34
CA GLY A 133 13.10 -10.16 -4.50
C GLY A 133 14.42 -9.39 -4.40
N ALA A 134 14.40 -8.20 -3.80
CA ALA A 134 15.60 -7.37 -3.64
C ALA A 134 16.56 -7.87 -2.53
N VAL A 135 16.03 -8.53 -1.47
CA VAL A 135 16.83 -8.94 -0.30
C VAL A 135 16.95 -10.46 -0.13
N ASN A 136 16.46 -11.27 -1.09
CA ASN A 136 16.31 -12.72 -0.94
C ASN A 136 15.52 -13.08 0.34
N GLY A 137 14.50 -12.29 0.62
CA GLY A 137 13.65 -12.47 1.80
C GLY A 137 12.50 -13.45 1.56
N TRP A 138 11.72 -13.66 2.61
CA TRP A 138 10.47 -14.42 2.57
C TRP A 138 9.27 -13.49 2.78
N MET A 139 8.10 -13.96 2.32
CA MET A 139 6.82 -13.34 2.60
C MET A 139 5.83 -14.41 3.06
N SER A 140 5.05 -14.09 4.11
CA SER A 140 4.03 -14.95 4.69
C SER A 140 2.68 -14.25 4.67
N ARG A 141 1.66 -14.92 4.15
CA ARG A 141 0.30 -14.35 4.11
C ARG A 141 -0.26 -14.23 5.52
N ILE A 142 -0.82 -13.08 5.87
CA ILE A 142 -1.47 -12.88 7.17
C ILE A 142 -2.90 -13.40 7.05
N THR A 143 -3.25 -14.42 7.85
CA THR A 143 -4.51 -15.17 7.67
C THR A 143 -5.51 -15.04 8.82
N THR A 144 -5.06 -14.69 10.02
CA THR A 144 -5.93 -14.73 11.21
C THR A 144 -5.72 -13.52 12.11
N PRO A 145 -6.53 -12.44 11.96
CA PRO A 145 -7.47 -12.22 10.87
C PRO A 145 -6.75 -11.95 9.54
N SER A 146 -7.40 -12.23 8.42
CA SER A 146 -6.87 -11.78 7.13
C SER A 146 -6.94 -10.27 7.04
N MET A 147 -5.89 -9.67 6.54
CA MET A 147 -5.78 -8.22 6.37
C MET A 147 -5.60 -7.87 4.91
N SER A 148 -6.34 -6.88 4.44
CA SER A 148 -6.24 -6.37 3.08
C SER A 148 -6.54 -4.88 3.05
N LEU A 149 -6.04 -4.20 2.02
CA LEU A 149 -6.30 -2.79 1.74
C LEU A 149 -6.81 -2.62 0.33
N SER A 150 -7.68 -1.64 0.13
CA SER A 150 -8.10 -1.21 -1.21
C SER A 150 -7.15 -0.15 -1.72
N LEU A 151 -6.63 -0.36 -2.94
CA LEU A 151 -5.93 0.66 -3.69
C LEU A 151 -6.97 1.42 -4.50
N SER A 152 -7.00 2.74 -4.37
CA SER A 152 -8.01 3.60 -4.99
C SER A 152 -7.37 4.69 -5.81
N LEU A 153 -8.03 5.07 -6.90
CA LEU A 153 -7.76 6.30 -7.63
C LEU A 153 -8.57 7.43 -6.99
N ASN A 154 -7.87 8.41 -6.48
CA ASN A 154 -8.42 9.55 -5.77
C ASN A 154 -8.31 10.82 -6.62
N LEU A 155 -9.39 11.58 -6.64
CA LEU A 155 -9.54 12.85 -7.36
C LEU A 155 -10.09 13.90 -6.40
N PRO A 156 -9.83 15.21 -6.60
CA PRO A 156 -10.56 16.25 -5.89
C PRO A 156 -12.06 16.13 -6.17
N ALA A 157 -12.92 16.16 -5.14
CA ALA A 157 -14.35 15.84 -5.25
C ALA A 157 -15.14 16.77 -6.21
N ARG A 158 -14.63 17.97 -6.50
CA ARG A 158 -15.28 18.98 -7.35
C ARG A 158 -14.42 19.45 -8.53
N ALA A 159 -13.35 18.73 -8.88
CA ALA A 159 -12.48 19.13 -9.98
C ALA A 159 -12.99 18.60 -11.31
N ASN A 160 -13.00 19.48 -12.31
CA ASN A 160 -12.99 19.06 -13.71
C ASN A 160 -11.53 18.83 -14.11
N LEU A 161 -11.17 17.59 -14.39
CA LEU A 161 -9.85 17.26 -14.89
C LEU A 161 -9.58 17.99 -16.23
N SER A 162 -8.35 18.44 -16.42
CA SER A 162 -7.90 18.89 -17.74
C SER A 162 -7.98 17.74 -18.76
N PRO A 163 -8.08 18.02 -20.07
CA PRO A 163 -8.04 16.97 -21.09
C PRO A 163 -6.82 16.06 -20.96
N GLN A 164 -5.67 16.61 -20.60
CA GLN A 164 -4.44 15.87 -20.37
C GLN A 164 -4.55 14.92 -19.17
N ALA A 165 -5.05 15.42 -18.04
CA ALA A 165 -5.27 14.61 -16.85
C ALA A 165 -6.31 13.51 -17.07
N GLN A 166 -7.37 13.80 -17.83
CA GLN A 166 -8.38 12.83 -18.23
C GLN A 166 -7.77 11.70 -19.08
N ALA A 167 -6.93 12.03 -20.07
CA ALA A 167 -6.25 11.04 -20.90
C ALA A 167 -5.32 10.13 -20.06
N VAL A 168 -4.58 10.70 -19.10
CA VAL A 168 -3.74 9.91 -18.17
C VAL A 168 -4.59 8.99 -17.30
N LYS A 169 -5.72 9.49 -16.78
CA LYS A 169 -6.66 8.68 -16.02
C LYS A 169 -7.17 7.48 -16.82
N GLU A 170 -7.61 7.70 -18.06
CA GLU A 170 -8.12 6.64 -18.94
C GLU A 170 -7.04 5.59 -19.24
N LEU A 171 -5.81 6.04 -19.52
CA LEU A 171 -4.68 5.14 -19.71
C LEU A 171 -4.39 4.32 -18.44
N LEU A 172 -4.37 4.94 -17.25
CA LEU A 172 -4.19 4.26 -15.97
C LEU A 172 -5.26 3.18 -15.77
N MET A 173 -6.53 3.51 -16.01
CA MET A 173 -7.64 2.57 -15.90
C MET A 173 -7.52 1.40 -16.89
N SER A 174 -7.08 1.67 -18.12
CA SER A 174 -6.85 0.63 -19.14
C SER A 174 -5.72 -0.34 -18.73
N VAL A 175 -4.64 0.18 -18.14
CA VAL A 175 -3.53 -0.64 -17.63
C VAL A 175 -3.99 -1.54 -16.50
N ILE A 176 -4.75 -0.98 -15.54
CA ILE A 176 -5.25 -1.75 -14.39
C ILE A 176 -6.23 -2.86 -14.83
N SER A 177 -7.09 -2.59 -15.82
CA SER A 177 -8.04 -3.55 -16.38
C SER A 177 -7.39 -4.52 -17.38
N SER A 178 -6.09 -4.44 -17.60
CA SER A 178 -5.43 -5.28 -18.59
C SER A 178 -5.21 -6.72 -18.09
N PRO A 179 -5.21 -7.75 -18.99
CA PRO A 179 -4.92 -9.15 -18.60
C PRO A 179 -3.54 -9.36 -17.97
N VAL A 180 -2.62 -8.40 -18.13
CA VAL A 180 -1.30 -8.43 -17.49
C VAL A 180 -1.42 -8.24 -15.97
N MET A 181 -2.39 -7.45 -15.53
CA MET A 181 -2.68 -7.24 -14.12
C MET A 181 -3.47 -8.42 -13.53
N GLU A 182 -4.43 -8.99 -14.26
CA GLU A 182 -5.16 -10.21 -13.86
C GLU A 182 -4.24 -11.40 -13.59
N LYS A 183 -3.20 -11.60 -14.41
CA LYS A 183 -2.20 -12.66 -14.21
C LYS A 183 -1.36 -12.49 -12.92
N ARG A 184 -1.38 -11.31 -12.30
CA ARG A 184 -0.69 -11.05 -11.02
C ARG A 184 -1.54 -11.40 -9.79
N GLN A 185 -2.70 -12.06 -9.95
CA GLN A 185 -3.62 -12.48 -8.88
C GLN A 185 -4.17 -11.32 -8.02
N TRP A 186 -4.29 -10.14 -8.60
CA TRP A 186 -4.92 -9.02 -7.91
C TRP A 186 -6.44 -9.12 -7.99
N GLN A 187 -7.13 -8.88 -6.88
CA GLN A 187 -8.58 -8.86 -6.84
C GLN A 187 -9.07 -7.48 -7.31
N LEU A 188 -9.57 -7.40 -8.56
CA LEU A 188 -10.26 -6.21 -9.03
C LEU A 188 -11.52 -5.99 -8.19
N VAL A 189 -11.76 -4.75 -7.77
CA VAL A 189 -13.00 -4.39 -7.08
C VAL A 189 -14.05 -4.06 -8.16
N SER A 190 -15.09 -4.89 -8.23
CA SER A 190 -16.25 -4.73 -9.12
C SER A 190 -17.25 -3.72 -8.56
#